data_73c565047add71326a64fe1c04cd7606
#
_entry.id   73c565047add71326a64fe1c04cd7606
#
_cell.length_a   1.000
_cell.length_b   1.000
_cell.length_c   1.000
_cell.angle_alpha   90.00
_cell.angle_beta   90.00
_cell.angle_gamma   90.00
#
_symmetry.space_group_name_H-M   'P 1'
#
loop_
_entity.id
_entity.type
_entity.pdbx_description
1 polymer ?
#
loop_
_entity_poly.entity_id
_entity_poly.type
_entity_poly.pdbx_seq_one_letter_code
_entity_poly.pdbx_strand_id
1 'polypeptide(L)'
;MEAIKEINTLIHEAVSAIHIASGPGRPQALDLEQKVKLLLIKQLLGKSNREFAYLLNVFSLFSGIEVSYKTIERLYSDELVMMALHNLHVLLLKKKGIKQSDASGDGTGYSLTIKKNYESYARELKEKAKENREESKKQEQNGEKAKKASFAYSFRLMDLSTKMYVAWGSSMKSEKDAFEKAIQLLKTADVELKSVRLDRYYSKSAYMDYFDKETKIYVIPKKNSTLNGSQKWKDTMKEFVQNTMNYLQEYYKRENSEAGFSADKRMFGWGIAQKREDRIDGALFCIGLWYNLFYLNP
;
A
#
# COMPACT_ATOMS: atom_id res chain seq x y z
N MET A 1 -4.99 -5.25 23.31
CA MET A 1 -4.85 -6.74 23.43
C MET A 1 -5.99 -7.52 22.78
N GLU A 2 -7.20 -7.02 22.74
CA GLU A 2 -8.34 -7.72 22.09
C GLU A 2 -8.14 -7.90 20.59
N ALA A 3 -7.68 -6.88 19.88
CA ALA A 3 -7.38 -6.96 18.44
C ALA A 3 -6.41 -8.11 18.08
N ILE A 4 -5.42 -8.38 18.95
CA ILE A 4 -4.47 -9.48 18.73
C ILE A 4 -5.12 -10.85 18.97
N LYS A 5 -6.05 -10.96 19.91
CA LYS A 5 -6.79 -12.21 20.15
C LYS A 5 -7.72 -12.54 18.97
N GLU A 6 -8.31 -11.52 18.36
CA GLU A 6 -9.20 -11.67 17.21
C GLU A 6 -8.47 -11.98 15.91
N ILE A 7 -7.18 -11.63 15.78
CA ILE A 7 -6.42 -11.84 14.53
C ILE A 7 -6.40 -13.30 14.10
N ASN A 8 -6.32 -14.24 15.04
CA ASN A 8 -6.33 -15.67 14.73
C ASN A 8 -7.65 -16.10 14.10
N THR A 9 -8.78 -15.64 14.65
CA THR A 9 -10.13 -15.94 14.12
C THR A 9 -10.30 -15.32 12.74
N LEU A 10 -9.87 -14.07 12.54
CA LEU A 10 -9.95 -13.38 11.25
C LEU A 10 -9.07 -14.03 10.18
N ILE A 11 -7.86 -14.49 10.54
CA ILE A 11 -6.98 -15.21 9.61
C ILE A 11 -7.62 -16.56 9.26
N HIS A 12 -8.15 -17.29 10.23
CA HIS A 12 -8.84 -18.56 9.97
C HIS A 12 -10.00 -18.36 9.00
N GLU A 13 -10.85 -17.37 9.22
CA GLU A 13 -11.97 -17.03 8.33
C GLU A 13 -11.48 -16.65 6.92
N ALA A 14 -10.45 -15.81 6.82
CA ALA A 14 -9.86 -15.37 5.55
C ALA A 14 -9.29 -16.53 4.74
N VAL A 15 -8.67 -17.51 5.41
CA VAL A 15 -8.07 -18.70 4.77
C VAL A 15 -9.14 -19.73 4.41
N SER A 16 -10.14 -19.93 5.25
CA SER A 16 -11.24 -20.89 5.02
C SER A 16 -12.06 -20.57 3.78
N ALA A 17 -12.07 -19.31 3.34
CA ALA A 17 -12.70 -18.89 2.10
C ALA A 17 -11.93 -19.30 0.83
N ILE A 18 -10.72 -19.87 0.96
CA ILE A 18 -9.86 -20.23 -0.16
C ILE A 18 -9.90 -21.75 -0.38
N HIS A 19 -10.37 -22.18 -1.55
CA HIS A 19 -10.31 -23.57 -1.94
C HIS A 19 -8.90 -23.95 -2.39
N ILE A 20 -8.21 -24.77 -1.59
CA ILE A 20 -6.89 -25.29 -1.92
C ILE A 20 -7.08 -26.70 -2.51
N ALA A 21 -6.85 -26.87 -3.79
CA ALA A 21 -6.81 -28.19 -4.40
C ALA A 21 -5.61 -28.97 -3.83
N SER A 22 -5.87 -30.11 -3.19
CA SER A 22 -4.82 -31.05 -2.77
C SER A 22 -4.26 -31.75 -4.01
N GLY A 23 -3.06 -31.37 -4.44
CA GLY A 23 -2.33 -32.05 -5.52
C GLY A 23 -1.37 -33.12 -4.97
N PRO A 24 -0.93 -34.09 -5.80
CA PRO A 24 0.13 -35.01 -5.43
C PRO A 24 1.44 -34.21 -5.23
N GLY A 25 2.10 -34.41 -4.09
CA GLY A 25 3.38 -33.73 -3.82
C GLY A 25 3.84 -33.91 -2.38
N ARG A 26 5.06 -33.42 -2.08
CA ARG A 26 5.57 -33.39 -0.71
C ARG A 26 4.68 -32.48 0.15
N PRO A 27 4.27 -32.92 1.34
CA PRO A 27 3.53 -32.08 2.28
C PRO A 27 4.24 -30.76 2.51
N GLN A 28 3.49 -29.65 2.51
CA GLN A 28 4.05 -28.34 2.78
C GLN A 28 4.44 -28.25 4.27
N ALA A 29 5.63 -27.71 4.55
CA ALA A 29 6.11 -27.53 5.91
C ALA A 29 5.27 -26.55 6.74
N LEU A 30 4.51 -25.68 6.08
CA LEU A 30 3.61 -24.69 6.68
C LEU A 30 2.25 -24.77 5.99
N ASP A 31 1.18 -24.80 6.77
CA ASP A 31 -0.16 -24.55 6.24
C ASP A 31 -0.36 -23.06 5.88
N LEU A 32 -1.49 -22.74 5.23
CA LEU A 32 -1.73 -21.37 4.75
C LEU A 32 -1.92 -20.38 5.90
N GLU A 33 -2.56 -20.77 7.00
CA GLU A 33 -2.70 -19.90 8.17
C GLU A 33 -1.35 -19.58 8.80
N GLN A 34 -0.48 -20.58 8.94
CA GLN A 34 0.89 -20.39 9.45
C GLN A 34 1.69 -19.44 8.54
N LYS A 35 1.56 -19.59 7.23
CA LYS A 35 2.22 -18.68 6.26
C LYS A 35 1.76 -17.24 6.43
N VAL A 36 0.45 -17.00 6.51
CA VAL A 36 -0.13 -15.66 6.72
C VAL A 36 0.32 -15.07 8.05
N LYS A 37 0.23 -15.83 9.13
CA LYS A 37 0.67 -15.41 10.47
C LYS A 37 2.14 -15.04 10.50
N LEU A 38 3.01 -15.88 9.92
CA LEU A 38 4.45 -15.63 9.86
C LEU A 38 4.77 -14.37 9.07
N LEU A 39 4.10 -14.16 7.94
CA LEU A 39 4.32 -12.97 7.12
C LEU A 39 3.91 -11.69 7.86
N LEU A 40 2.75 -11.68 8.50
CA LEU A 40 2.27 -10.56 9.30
C LEU A 40 3.21 -10.27 10.48
N ILE A 41 3.58 -11.27 11.26
CA ILE A 41 4.51 -11.11 12.39
C ILE A 41 5.87 -10.60 11.91
N LYS A 42 6.40 -11.17 10.82
CA LYS A 42 7.65 -10.70 10.24
C LYS A 42 7.59 -9.23 9.84
N GLN A 43 6.50 -8.78 9.23
CA GLN A 43 6.33 -7.39 8.83
C GLN A 43 6.23 -6.45 10.05
N LEU A 44 5.51 -6.87 11.08
CA LEU A 44 5.37 -6.11 12.33
C LEU A 44 6.72 -5.92 13.05
N LEU A 45 7.54 -6.98 13.10
CA LEU A 45 8.84 -6.92 13.77
C LEU A 45 9.89 -6.11 13.00
N GLY A 46 9.67 -5.79 11.72
CA GLY A 46 10.57 -5.01 10.89
C GLY A 46 11.96 -5.63 10.68
N LYS A 47 12.16 -6.90 11.06
CA LYS A 47 13.45 -7.60 10.94
C LYS A 47 13.71 -8.02 9.50
N SER A 48 14.99 -8.23 9.13
CA SER A 48 15.33 -8.83 7.84
C SER A 48 14.83 -10.28 7.77
N ASN A 49 14.68 -10.84 6.56
CA ASN A 49 14.24 -12.23 6.39
C ASN A 49 15.18 -13.24 7.10
N ARG A 50 16.49 -12.94 7.15
CA ARG A 50 17.49 -13.79 7.84
C ARG A 50 17.36 -13.69 9.36
N GLU A 51 17.31 -12.48 9.90
CA GLU A 51 17.13 -12.28 11.34
C GLU A 51 15.82 -12.90 11.84
N PHE A 52 14.74 -12.76 11.07
CA PHE A 52 13.48 -13.41 11.42
C PHE A 52 13.57 -14.94 11.40
N ALA A 53 14.26 -15.53 10.40
CA ALA A 53 14.50 -16.97 10.37
C ALA A 53 15.31 -17.44 11.60
N TYR A 54 16.31 -16.68 12.04
CA TYR A 54 17.03 -16.98 13.28
C TYR A 54 16.12 -16.92 14.50
N LEU A 55 15.27 -15.92 14.61
CA LEU A 55 14.30 -15.83 15.71
C LEU A 55 13.34 -17.03 15.71
N LEU A 56 12.85 -17.43 14.55
CA LEU A 56 12.00 -18.62 14.42
C LEU A 56 12.72 -19.90 14.84
N ASN A 57 14.01 -20.06 14.47
CA ASN A 57 14.81 -21.21 14.90
C ASN A 57 15.00 -21.25 16.44
N VAL A 58 15.15 -20.08 17.09
CA VAL A 58 15.16 -20.01 18.56
C VAL A 58 13.80 -20.42 19.13
N PHE A 59 12.71 -19.93 18.52
CA PHE A 59 11.35 -20.26 18.97
C PHE A 59 10.86 -21.63 18.49
N SER A 60 11.58 -22.35 17.63
CA SER A 60 11.21 -23.68 17.15
C SER A 60 11.14 -24.71 18.27
N LEU A 61 11.92 -24.50 19.35
CA LEU A 61 11.84 -25.29 20.59
C LEU A 61 10.43 -25.29 21.21
N PHE A 62 9.63 -24.24 20.95
CA PHE A 62 8.26 -24.09 21.48
C PHE A 62 7.21 -24.28 20.40
N SER A 63 7.49 -23.88 19.16
CA SER A 63 6.50 -23.87 18.07
C SER A 63 6.61 -25.05 17.10
N GLY A 64 7.76 -25.75 17.09
CA GLY A 64 8.07 -26.79 16.09
C GLY A 64 8.21 -26.26 14.66
N ILE A 65 8.23 -24.93 14.46
CA ILE A 65 8.30 -24.31 13.12
C ILE A 65 9.75 -24.00 12.77
N GLU A 66 10.27 -24.76 11.81
CA GLU A 66 11.60 -24.55 11.23
C GLU A 66 11.48 -24.14 9.76
N VAL A 67 11.89 -22.93 9.43
CA VAL A 67 11.84 -22.44 8.06
C VAL A 67 13.08 -21.65 7.67
N SER A 68 13.49 -21.79 6.43
CA SER A 68 14.62 -21.02 5.89
C SER A 68 14.22 -19.56 5.62
N TYR A 69 15.19 -18.65 5.60
CA TYR A 69 14.96 -17.27 5.21
C TYR A 69 14.40 -17.14 3.77
N LYS A 70 14.70 -18.08 2.88
CA LYS A 70 14.15 -18.14 1.52
C LYS A 70 12.65 -18.47 1.53
N THR A 71 12.22 -19.33 2.44
CA THR A 71 10.80 -19.61 2.64
C THR A 71 10.06 -18.34 3.04
N ILE A 72 10.55 -17.61 4.05
CA ILE A 72 9.99 -16.34 4.50
C ILE A 72 9.97 -15.31 3.36
N GLU A 73 11.04 -15.23 2.59
CA GLU A 73 11.14 -14.32 1.45
C GLU A 73 10.07 -14.60 0.38
N ARG A 74 9.74 -15.87 0.13
CA ARG A 74 8.72 -16.28 -0.84
C ARG A 74 7.29 -15.98 -0.40
N LEU A 75 7.01 -15.94 0.91
CA LEU A 75 5.67 -15.64 1.42
C LEU A 75 5.13 -14.29 0.90
N TYR A 76 6.00 -13.30 0.66
CA TYR A 76 5.62 -12.00 0.14
C TYR A 76 5.04 -12.02 -1.30
N SER A 77 5.29 -13.09 -2.04
CA SER A 77 4.84 -13.30 -3.42
C SER A 77 4.12 -14.65 -3.61
N ASP A 78 3.70 -15.31 -2.54
CA ASP A 78 2.87 -16.50 -2.58
C ASP A 78 1.43 -16.08 -2.87
N GLU A 79 0.86 -16.54 -3.99
CA GLU A 79 -0.47 -16.11 -4.46
C GLU A 79 -1.57 -16.44 -3.45
N LEU A 80 -1.52 -17.62 -2.81
CA LEU A 80 -2.53 -18.00 -1.81
C LEU A 80 -2.41 -17.13 -0.55
N VAL A 81 -1.18 -16.80 -0.13
CA VAL A 81 -0.96 -15.88 0.98
C VAL A 81 -1.51 -14.50 0.65
N MET A 82 -1.23 -13.98 -0.55
CA MET A 82 -1.75 -12.67 -0.97
C MET A 82 -3.27 -12.68 -1.05
N MET A 83 -3.89 -13.75 -1.56
CA MET A 83 -5.34 -13.91 -1.58
C MET A 83 -5.94 -13.91 -0.17
N ALA A 84 -5.33 -14.63 0.78
CA ALA A 84 -5.75 -14.63 2.19
C ALA A 84 -5.63 -13.24 2.84
N LEU A 85 -4.58 -12.49 2.52
CA LEU A 85 -4.41 -11.10 3.00
C LEU A 85 -5.48 -10.16 2.42
N HIS A 86 -5.87 -10.33 1.16
CA HIS A 86 -6.99 -9.58 0.58
C HIS A 86 -8.32 -9.91 1.26
N ASN A 87 -8.60 -11.20 1.49
CA ASN A 87 -9.79 -11.62 2.25
C ASN A 87 -9.79 -11.03 3.65
N LEU A 88 -8.64 -11.03 4.33
CA LEU A 88 -8.49 -10.42 5.65
C LEU A 88 -8.80 -8.92 5.63
N HIS A 89 -8.35 -8.19 4.59
CA HIS A 89 -8.69 -6.78 4.43
C HIS A 89 -10.22 -6.57 4.34
N VAL A 90 -10.90 -7.33 3.48
CA VAL A 90 -12.35 -7.25 3.33
C VAL A 90 -13.08 -7.57 4.63
N LEU A 91 -12.63 -8.61 5.36
CA LEU A 91 -13.20 -8.97 6.66
C LEU A 91 -13.03 -7.87 7.71
N LEU A 92 -11.87 -7.20 7.76
CA LEU A 92 -11.62 -6.07 8.65
C LEU A 92 -12.59 -4.92 8.40
N LEU A 93 -12.81 -4.55 7.13
CA LEU A 93 -13.77 -3.51 6.77
C LEU A 93 -15.21 -3.89 7.12
N LYS A 94 -15.61 -5.12 6.83
CA LYS A 94 -16.94 -5.66 7.19
C LYS A 94 -17.14 -5.66 8.70
N LYS A 95 -16.16 -6.11 9.48
CA LYS A 95 -16.21 -6.14 10.94
C LYS A 95 -16.33 -4.73 11.53
N LYS A 96 -15.66 -3.74 10.96
CA LYS A 96 -15.80 -2.33 11.34
C LYS A 96 -17.11 -1.71 10.86
N GLY A 97 -17.88 -2.39 10.02
CA GLY A 97 -19.16 -1.90 9.47
C GLY A 97 -18.99 -0.87 8.36
N ILE A 98 -17.83 -0.81 7.69
CA ILE A 98 -17.56 0.14 6.61
C ILE A 98 -18.15 -0.40 5.31
N LYS A 99 -19.36 0.04 4.97
CA LYS A 99 -20.00 -0.20 3.67
C LYS A 99 -19.93 1.02 2.75
N GLN A 100 -19.94 2.19 3.36
CA GLN A 100 -19.85 3.48 2.69
C GLN A 100 -18.80 4.33 3.38
N SER A 101 -18.05 5.12 2.63
CA SER A 101 -16.94 5.91 3.17
C SER A 101 -16.91 7.33 2.64
N ASP A 102 -16.65 8.27 3.53
CA ASP A 102 -16.14 9.59 3.22
C ASP A 102 -14.63 9.54 3.37
N ALA A 103 -13.90 9.45 2.25
CA ALA A 103 -12.49 9.15 2.26
C ALA A 103 -11.58 10.37 2.03
N SER A 104 -10.35 10.24 2.51
CA SER A 104 -9.23 11.10 2.15
C SER A 104 -8.13 10.27 1.52
N GLY A 105 -7.60 10.70 0.38
CA GLY A 105 -6.57 9.99 -0.37
C GLY A 105 -5.32 10.83 -0.57
N ASP A 106 -4.16 10.20 -0.36
CA ASP A 106 -2.87 10.86 -0.57
C ASP A 106 -1.79 9.84 -0.96
N GLY A 107 -0.71 10.34 -1.57
CA GLY A 107 0.45 9.58 -1.97
C GLY A 107 1.63 9.76 -1.03
N THR A 108 2.45 8.71 -0.88
CA THR A 108 3.71 8.77 -0.15
C THR A 108 4.76 7.88 -0.78
N GLY A 109 6.03 8.04 -0.38
CA GLY A 109 7.14 7.18 -0.80
C GLY A 109 7.75 6.41 0.37
N TYR A 110 8.16 5.16 0.12
CA TYR A 110 8.96 4.36 1.04
C TYR A 110 10.33 4.11 0.43
N SER A 111 11.39 4.37 1.21
CA SER A 111 12.75 4.11 0.79
C SER A 111 12.98 2.60 0.65
N LEU A 112 13.76 2.20 -0.35
CA LEU A 112 14.18 0.81 -0.50
C LEU A 112 15.48 0.61 0.27
N THR A 113 15.42 -0.10 1.39
CA THR A 113 16.60 -0.49 2.16
C THR A 113 17.27 -1.69 1.53
N ILE A 114 18.03 -1.47 0.46
CA ILE A 114 18.94 -2.48 -0.06
C ILE A 114 20.21 -2.37 0.77
N LYS A 115 20.45 -3.29 1.72
CA LYS A 115 21.78 -3.45 2.32
C LYS A 115 22.71 -3.97 1.23
N LYS A 116 23.44 -3.07 0.60
CA LYS A 116 24.54 -3.41 -0.32
C LYS A 116 25.80 -3.56 0.54
N ASN A 117 26.64 -4.55 0.22
CA ASN A 117 27.96 -4.55 0.81
C ASN A 117 28.75 -3.35 0.25
N TYR A 118 29.79 -2.94 0.96
CA TYR A 118 30.57 -1.73 0.62
C TYR A 118 31.12 -1.77 -0.81
N GLU A 119 31.58 -2.92 -1.29
CA GLU A 119 32.15 -3.08 -2.64
C GLU A 119 31.10 -2.93 -3.74
N SER A 120 29.91 -3.52 -3.54
CA SER A 120 28.79 -3.37 -4.49
C SER A 120 28.31 -1.92 -4.56
N TYR A 121 28.30 -1.22 -3.43
CA TYR A 121 27.95 0.19 -3.36
C TYR A 121 29.00 1.08 -4.05
N ALA A 122 30.28 0.84 -3.78
CA ALA A 122 31.37 1.58 -4.41
C ALA A 122 31.44 1.36 -5.94
N ARG A 123 31.15 0.14 -6.42
CA ARG A 123 31.07 -0.18 -7.85
C ARG A 123 29.92 0.56 -8.51
N GLU A 124 28.73 0.55 -7.89
CA GLU A 124 27.55 1.26 -8.40
C GLU A 124 27.75 2.78 -8.44
N LEU A 125 28.44 3.36 -7.44
CA LEU A 125 28.80 4.78 -7.46
C LEU A 125 29.75 5.13 -8.61
N LYS A 126 30.71 4.23 -8.90
CA LYS A 126 31.63 4.39 -10.05
C LYS A 126 30.90 4.25 -11.39
N GLU A 127 29.95 3.31 -11.50
CA GLU A 127 29.12 3.14 -12.70
C GLU A 127 28.21 4.35 -12.92
N LYS A 128 27.54 4.83 -11.88
CA LYS A 128 26.71 6.05 -11.94
C LYS A 128 27.53 7.29 -12.30
N ALA A 129 28.75 7.41 -11.80
CA ALA A 129 29.65 8.50 -12.16
C ALA A 129 30.11 8.43 -13.61
N LYS A 130 30.25 7.23 -14.20
CA LYS A 130 30.52 7.03 -15.63
C LYS A 130 29.28 7.33 -16.48
N GLU A 131 28.12 6.76 -16.10
CA GLU A 131 26.81 7.02 -16.76
C GLU A 131 26.48 8.53 -16.77
N ASN A 132 26.67 9.21 -15.65
CA ASN A 132 26.44 10.67 -15.58
C ASN A 132 27.41 11.46 -16.48
N ARG A 133 28.65 11.00 -16.67
CA ARG A 133 29.59 11.62 -17.63
C ARG A 133 29.21 11.33 -19.09
N GLU A 134 28.67 10.17 -19.39
CA GLU A 134 28.20 9.80 -20.72
C GLU A 134 26.83 10.42 -21.02
N GLU A 135 25.93 10.49 -20.03
CA GLU A 135 24.62 11.16 -20.14
C GLU A 135 24.77 12.68 -20.25
N SER A 136 25.70 13.31 -19.55
CA SER A 136 26.00 14.74 -19.72
C SER A 136 26.45 15.06 -21.14
N LYS A 137 27.13 14.13 -21.81
CA LYS A 137 27.50 14.24 -23.22
C LYS A 137 26.36 13.95 -24.22
N LYS A 138 25.34 13.17 -23.80
CA LYS A 138 24.16 12.81 -24.60
C LYS A 138 22.94 13.70 -24.32
N GLN A 139 22.84 14.33 -23.14
CA GLN A 139 21.73 15.21 -22.75
C GLN A 139 21.73 16.59 -23.42
N GLU A 140 22.82 16.97 -24.07
CA GLU A 140 22.79 18.10 -25.02
C GLU A 140 21.97 17.79 -26.29
N GLN A 141 21.56 16.52 -26.51
CA GLN A 141 20.86 16.10 -27.72
C GLN A 141 19.43 15.57 -27.56
N ASN A 142 18.99 15.11 -26.38
CA ASN A 142 17.62 14.60 -26.20
C ASN A 142 17.13 14.74 -24.75
N GLY A 143 16.09 15.55 -24.53
CA GLY A 143 15.60 16.04 -23.25
C GLY A 143 14.76 15.08 -22.39
N GLU A 144 15.06 13.79 -22.23
CA GLU A 144 14.33 12.89 -21.35
C GLU A 144 15.24 12.20 -20.31
N LYS A 145 15.04 12.56 -19.03
CA LYS A 145 15.72 11.94 -17.88
C LYS A 145 14.97 10.71 -17.41
N ALA A 146 15.47 9.52 -17.67
CA ALA A 146 15.02 8.32 -16.98
C ALA A 146 15.47 8.37 -15.51
N LYS A 147 14.58 8.76 -14.60
CA LYS A 147 14.81 8.69 -13.15
C LYS A 147 14.73 7.24 -12.70
N LYS A 148 15.87 6.63 -12.29
CA LYS A 148 15.83 5.36 -11.53
C LYS A 148 15.05 5.60 -10.24
N ALA A 149 13.93 4.89 -10.06
CA ALA A 149 13.13 4.99 -8.85
C ALA A 149 13.95 4.53 -7.64
N SER A 150 14.21 5.44 -6.71
CA SER A 150 14.91 5.17 -5.46
C SER A 150 13.97 4.79 -4.31
N PHE A 151 12.67 4.77 -4.56
CA PHE A 151 11.62 4.47 -3.58
C PHE A 151 10.40 3.82 -4.23
N ALA A 152 9.58 3.16 -3.41
CA ALA A 152 8.28 2.66 -3.80
C ALA A 152 7.21 3.73 -3.53
N TYR A 153 6.40 4.04 -4.53
CA TYR A 153 5.22 4.89 -4.38
C TYR A 153 4.12 4.10 -3.66
N SER A 154 3.39 4.75 -2.79
CA SER A 154 2.21 4.18 -2.15
C SER A 154 1.11 5.23 -2.13
N PHE A 155 -0.10 4.84 -2.52
CA PHE A 155 -1.29 5.65 -2.40
C PHE A 155 -2.28 4.96 -1.47
N ARG A 156 -2.96 5.73 -0.61
CA ARG A 156 -3.92 5.20 0.36
C ARG A 156 -5.17 6.04 0.43
N LEU A 157 -6.31 5.36 0.60
CA LEU A 157 -7.60 5.95 0.90
C LEU A 157 -7.97 5.64 2.34
N MET A 158 -8.13 6.65 3.16
CA MET A 158 -8.52 6.55 4.57
C MET A 158 -9.95 7.00 4.75
N ASP A 159 -10.76 6.21 5.42
CA ASP A 159 -12.08 6.62 5.88
C ASP A 159 -11.96 7.66 7.01
N LEU A 160 -12.66 8.78 6.87
CA LEU A 160 -12.53 9.89 7.80
C LEU A 160 -13.14 9.59 9.17
N SER A 161 -14.13 8.72 9.24
CA SER A 161 -14.85 8.38 10.47
C SER A 161 -14.08 7.38 11.33
N THR A 162 -13.67 6.28 10.73
CA THR A 162 -13.00 5.16 11.43
C THR A 162 -11.50 5.28 11.46
N LYS A 163 -10.90 6.15 10.63
CA LYS A 163 -9.46 6.28 10.38
C LYS A 163 -8.81 5.03 9.77
N MET A 164 -9.58 4.03 9.39
CA MET A 164 -9.07 2.85 8.70
C MET A 164 -8.82 3.12 7.22
N TYR A 165 -7.84 2.44 6.64
CA TYR A 165 -7.65 2.45 5.20
C TYR A 165 -8.69 1.57 4.52
N VAL A 166 -9.51 2.15 3.64
CA VAL A 166 -10.48 1.42 2.82
C VAL A 166 -9.84 0.81 1.59
N ALA A 167 -8.76 1.43 1.09
CA ALA A 167 -7.95 0.87 0.01
C ALA A 167 -6.55 1.47 -0.01
N TRP A 168 -5.61 0.73 -0.61
CA TRP A 168 -4.24 1.20 -0.90
C TRP A 168 -3.65 0.48 -2.09
N GLY A 169 -2.64 1.10 -2.68
CA GLY A 169 -1.86 0.52 -3.75
C GLY A 169 -0.41 0.95 -3.66
N SER A 170 0.47 0.19 -4.30
CA SER A 170 1.90 0.49 -4.36
C SER A 170 2.47 0.24 -5.74
N SER A 171 3.54 0.96 -6.10
CA SER A 171 4.20 0.83 -7.39
C SER A 171 5.65 1.29 -7.34
N MET A 172 6.48 0.63 -8.15
CA MET A 172 7.84 1.09 -8.43
C MET A 172 7.89 2.08 -9.60
N LYS A 173 6.78 2.25 -10.34
CA LYS A 173 6.73 3.04 -11.59
C LYS A 173 6.33 4.49 -11.31
N SER A 174 5.18 4.69 -10.69
CA SER A 174 4.63 6.03 -10.48
C SER A 174 3.57 6.04 -9.38
N GLU A 175 3.30 7.24 -8.87
CA GLU A 175 2.18 7.47 -7.94
C GLU A 175 0.82 7.23 -8.60
N LYS A 176 0.70 7.51 -9.92
CA LYS A 176 -0.52 7.21 -10.69
C LYS A 176 -0.82 5.70 -10.69
N ASP A 177 0.19 4.85 -10.94
CA ASP A 177 0.02 3.41 -10.95
C ASP A 177 -0.35 2.87 -9.53
N ALA A 178 0.24 3.45 -8.47
CA ALA A 178 -0.15 3.15 -7.10
C ALA A 178 -1.61 3.56 -6.80
N PHE A 179 -2.05 4.72 -7.29
CA PHE A 179 -3.43 5.17 -7.21
C PHE A 179 -4.39 4.21 -7.93
N GLU A 180 -4.07 3.80 -9.16
CA GLU A 180 -4.90 2.88 -9.94
C GLU A 180 -5.06 1.52 -9.23
N LYS A 181 -3.99 0.98 -8.65
CA LYS A 181 -4.05 -0.25 -7.83
C LYS A 181 -4.92 -0.07 -6.57
N ALA A 182 -4.87 1.09 -5.92
CA ALA A 182 -5.74 1.38 -4.78
C ALA A 182 -7.22 1.42 -5.18
N ILE A 183 -7.55 2.00 -6.33
CA ILE A 183 -8.93 2.00 -6.84
C ILE A 183 -9.39 0.57 -7.18
N GLN A 184 -8.50 -0.27 -7.73
CA GLN A 184 -8.81 -1.68 -7.97
C GLN A 184 -9.11 -2.42 -6.65
N LEU A 185 -8.29 -2.22 -5.62
CA LEU A 185 -8.52 -2.82 -4.30
C LEU A 185 -9.85 -2.33 -3.69
N LEU A 186 -10.17 -1.06 -3.82
CA LEU A 186 -11.44 -0.50 -3.36
C LEU A 186 -12.65 -1.21 -3.96
N LYS A 187 -12.61 -1.46 -5.27
CA LYS A 187 -13.68 -2.18 -5.98
C LYS A 187 -13.85 -3.61 -5.49
N THR A 188 -12.75 -4.30 -5.14
CA THR A 188 -12.83 -5.67 -4.60
C THR A 188 -13.29 -5.70 -3.15
N ALA A 189 -13.13 -4.61 -2.41
CA ALA A 189 -13.55 -4.50 -1.02
C ALA A 189 -15.05 -4.20 -0.86
N ASP A 190 -15.78 -3.92 -1.95
CA ASP A 190 -17.21 -3.61 -1.96
C ASP A 190 -17.57 -2.43 -1.03
N VAL A 191 -16.74 -1.39 -1.04
CA VAL A 191 -16.95 -0.16 -0.28
C VAL A 191 -17.31 0.97 -1.23
N GLU A 192 -18.50 1.55 -1.02
CA GLU A 192 -18.97 2.71 -1.78
C GLU A 192 -18.34 4.00 -1.26
N LEU A 193 -17.79 4.83 -2.14
CA LEU A 193 -17.32 6.16 -1.77
C LEU A 193 -18.41 7.20 -1.94
N LYS A 194 -18.91 7.76 -0.82
CA LYS A 194 -19.78 8.95 -0.82
C LYS A 194 -19.01 10.17 -1.27
N SER A 195 -17.82 10.35 -0.73
CA SER A 195 -16.95 11.46 -1.10
C SER A 195 -15.48 11.12 -0.94
N VAL A 196 -14.63 11.82 -1.71
CA VAL A 196 -13.18 11.67 -1.63
C VAL A 196 -12.47 13.03 -1.67
N ARG A 197 -11.44 13.20 -0.83
CA ARG A 197 -10.55 14.37 -0.80
C ARG A 197 -9.20 13.96 -1.31
N LEU A 198 -8.70 14.67 -2.33
CA LEU A 198 -7.45 14.34 -2.98
C LEU A 198 -6.52 15.55 -3.01
N ASP A 199 -5.22 15.31 -2.97
CA ASP A 199 -4.24 16.38 -3.13
C ASP A 199 -4.33 17.05 -4.51
N ARG A 200 -3.82 18.27 -4.58
CA ARG A 200 -3.76 19.06 -5.81
C ARG A 200 -3.05 18.36 -6.97
N TYR A 201 -2.19 17.38 -6.68
CA TYR A 201 -1.57 16.55 -7.71
C TYR A 201 -2.61 15.84 -8.58
N TYR A 202 -3.70 15.37 -7.98
CA TYR A 202 -4.80 14.64 -8.62
C TYR A 202 -5.83 15.57 -9.31
N SER A 203 -5.61 16.88 -9.32
CA SER A 203 -6.48 17.88 -9.96
C SER A 203 -6.36 17.83 -11.49
N LYS A 204 -6.88 16.77 -12.08
CA LYS A 204 -6.98 16.55 -13.53
C LYS A 204 -8.23 15.73 -13.84
N SER A 205 -8.90 16.03 -14.97
CA SER A 205 -10.10 15.31 -15.42
C SER A 205 -9.92 13.77 -15.41
N ALA A 206 -8.76 13.28 -15.88
CA ALA A 206 -8.50 11.84 -15.96
C ALA A 206 -8.55 11.10 -14.61
N TYR A 207 -8.32 11.78 -13.47
CA TYR A 207 -8.47 11.16 -12.14
C TYR A 207 -9.92 11.13 -11.66
N MET A 208 -10.77 12.03 -12.14
CA MET A 208 -12.19 12.08 -11.76
C MET A 208 -12.95 10.85 -12.28
N ASP A 209 -12.56 10.36 -13.44
CA ASP A 209 -13.23 9.27 -14.13
C ASP A 209 -12.98 7.87 -13.51
N TYR A 210 -12.07 7.77 -12.53
CA TYR A 210 -11.89 6.54 -11.74
C TYR A 210 -12.97 6.32 -10.68
N PHE A 211 -13.72 7.37 -10.31
CA PHE A 211 -14.76 7.33 -9.27
C PHE A 211 -16.16 7.25 -9.88
N ASP A 212 -17.07 6.62 -9.16
CA ASP A 212 -18.47 6.49 -9.57
C ASP A 212 -19.16 7.85 -9.67
N LYS A 213 -20.21 7.93 -10.50
CA LYS A 213 -20.91 9.20 -10.78
C LYS A 213 -21.38 9.90 -9.50
N GLU A 214 -21.85 9.15 -8.52
CA GLU A 214 -22.41 9.66 -7.26
C GLU A 214 -21.34 10.12 -6.26
N THR A 215 -20.07 9.69 -6.43
CA THR A 215 -18.99 10.08 -5.51
C THR A 215 -18.69 11.57 -5.63
N LYS A 216 -18.80 12.34 -4.55
CA LYS A 216 -18.35 13.74 -4.50
C LYS A 216 -16.83 13.83 -4.40
N ILE A 217 -16.21 14.67 -5.23
CA ILE A 217 -14.74 14.80 -5.26
C ILE A 217 -14.36 16.21 -4.84
N TYR A 218 -13.47 16.28 -3.83
CA TYR A 218 -12.92 17.54 -3.35
C TYR A 218 -11.43 17.61 -3.69
N VAL A 219 -11.07 18.55 -4.56
CA VAL A 219 -9.70 18.77 -5.02
C VAL A 219 -9.51 20.25 -5.36
N ILE A 220 -8.37 20.82 -4.98
CA ILE A 220 -8.07 22.22 -5.35
C ILE A 220 -7.52 22.25 -6.78
N PRO A 221 -8.13 23.02 -7.70
CA PRO A 221 -7.65 23.14 -9.06
C PRO A 221 -6.26 23.78 -9.13
N LYS A 222 -5.46 23.40 -10.13
CA LYS A 222 -4.19 24.07 -10.43
C LYS A 222 -4.46 25.43 -11.02
N LYS A 223 -3.48 26.35 -10.89
CA LYS A 223 -3.58 27.75 -11.34
C LYS A 223 -4.07 27.90 -12.80
N ASN A 224 -3.69 26.97 -13.67
CA ASN A 224 -4.03 27.00 -15.09
C ASN A 224 -5.08 25.92 -15.47
N SER A 225 -5.90 25.47 -14.52
CA SER A 225 -6.96 24.52 -14.80
C SER A 225 -8.03 25.13 -15.68
N THR A 226 -8.48 24.39 -16.67
CA THR A 226 -9.58 24.76 -17.56
C THR A 226 -10.80 23.87 -17.26
N LEU A 227 -11.98 24.25 -17.74
CA LEU A 227 -13.18 23.43 -17.66
C LEU A 227 -13.22 22.33 -18.73
N ASN A 228 -12.17 22.19 -19.54
CA ASN A 228 -12.08 21.11 -20.53
C ASN A 228 -11.85 19.77 -19.82
N GLY A 229 -12.72 18.79 -20.08
CA GLY A 229 -12.64 17.47 -19.48
C GLY A 229 -13.98 16.78 -19.35
N SER A 230 -14.03 15.73 -18.55
CA SER A 230 -15.24 14.96 -18.29
C SER A 230 -16.32 15.81 -17.62
N GLN A 231 -17.58 15.34 -17.68
CA GLN A 231 -18.68 16.03 -17.02
C GLN A 231 -18.44 16.13 -15.51
N LYS A 232 -17.91 15.08 -14.91
CA LYS A 232 -17.57 15.05 -13.48
C LYS A 232 -16.52 16.09 -13.09
N TRP A 233 -15.51 16.31 -13.94
CA TRP A 233 -14.54 17.39 -13.75
C TRP A 233 -15.21 18.76 -13.78
N LYS A 234 -16.09 18.99 -14.75
CA LYS A 234 -16.84 20.26 -14.88
C LYS A 234 -17.72 20.52 -13.65
N ASP A 235 -18.42 19.50 -13.17
CA ASP A 235 -19.29 19.61 -12.01
C ASP A 235 -18.49 19.88 -10.72
N THR A 236 -17.37 19.19 -10.52
CA THR A 236 -16.44 19.44 -9.41
C THR A 236 -15.91 20.87 -9.42
N MET A 237 -15.54 21.40 -10.60
CA MET A 237 -15.03 22.77 -10.71
C MET A 237 -16.14 23.81 -10.50
N LYS A 238 -17.36 23.56 -10.98
CA LYS A 238 -18.51 24.44 -10.72
C LYS A 238 -18.83 24.51 -9.23
N GLU A 239 -18.87 23.37 -8.54
CA GLU A 239 -19.12 23.32 -7.10
C GLU A 239 -18.03 24.07 -6.31
N PHE A 240 -16.76 23.93 -6.69
CA PHE A 240 -15.67 24.70 -6.10
C PHE A 240 -15.88 26.21 -6.22
N VAL A 241 -16.32 26.70 -7.38
CA VAL A 241 -16.51 28.15 -7.61
C VAL A 241 -17.78 28.66 -6.93
N GLN A 242 -18.88 27.90 -6.98
CA GLN A 242 -20.18 28.31 -6.46
C GLN A 242 -20.27 28.26 -4.94
N ASN A 243 -19.59 27.30 -4.30
CA ASN A 243 -19.66 27.03 -2.86
C ASN A 243 -18.30 27.00 -2.21
N THR A 244 -17.39 27.90 -2.58
CA THR A 244 -15.97 27.86 -2.22
C THR A 244 -15.71 27.62 -0.74
N MET A 245 -16.41 28.32 0.17
CA MET A 245 -16.16 28.18 1.62
C MET A 245 -16.50 26.76 2.13
N ASN A 246 -17.69 26.25 1.81
CA ASN A 246 -18.12 24.91 2.22
C ASN A 246 -17.26 23.84 1.55
N TYR A 247 -16.90 24.05 0.28
CA TYR A 247 -16.02 23.15 -0.47
C TYR A 247 -14.65 23.05 0.19
N LEU A 248 -14.05 24.18 0.59
CA LEU A 248 -12.74 24.19 1.27
C LEU A 248 -12.80 23.55 2.66
N GLN A 249 -13.89 23.75 3.43
CA GLN A 249 -14.07 23.06 4.71
C GLN A 249 -14.05 21.52 4.53
N GLU A 250 -14.73 21.03 3.50
CA GLU A 250 -14.72 19.60 3.16
C GLU A 250 -13.35 19.15 2.65
N TYR A 251 -12.69 19.94 1.82
CA TYR A 251 -11.37 19.63 1.29
C TYR A 251 -10.31 19.51 2.40
N TYR A 252 -10.30 20.42 3.38
CA TYR A 252 -9.28 20.41 4.44
C TYR A 252 -9.39 19.21 5.40
N LYS A 253 -10.50 18.47 5.40
CA LYS A 253 -10.55 17.16 6.07
C LYS A 253 -9.49 16.16 5.54
N ARG A 254 -8.82 16.48 4.42
CA ARG A 254 -7.71 15.74 3.84
C ARG A 254 -6.51 15.58 4.79
N GLU A 255 -6.27 16.53 5.69
CA GLU A 255 -5.18 16.48 6.66
C GLU A 255 -5.16 15.18 7.49
N ASN A 256 -6.30 14.51 7.61
CA ASN A 256 -6.38 13.22 8.29
C ASN A 256 -5.53 12.11 7.63
N SER A 257 -5.36 12.13 6.29
CA SER A 257 -4.53 11.12 5.60
C SER A 257 -3.04 11.30 5.88
N GLU A 258 -2.57 12.53 6.07
CA GLU A 258 -1.18 12.82 6.43
C GLU A 258 -0.84 12.27 7.82
N ALA A 259 -1.78 12.35 8.77
CA ALA A 259 -1.63 11.75 10.10
C ALA A 259 -1.49 10.22 10.02
N GLY A 260 -2.24 9.56 9.13
CA GLY A 260 -2.15 8.12 8.88
C GLY A 260 -0.77 7.70 8.38
N PHE A 261 -0.23 8.37 7.36
CA PHE A 261 1.12 8.09 6.87
C PHE A 261 2.21 8.30 7.91
N SER A 262 2.08 9.34 8.73
CA SER A 262 2.99 9.59 9.84
C SER A 262 2.95 8.46 10.88
N ALA A 263 1.76 7.93 11.20
CA ALA A 263 1.60 6.78 12.08
C ALA A 263 2.22 5.52 11.52
N ASP A 264 1.98 5.19 10.24
CA ASP A 264 2.59 4.04 9.57
C ASP A 264 4.11 4.06 9.64
N LYS A 265 4.70 5.19 9.24
CA LYS A 265 6.15 5.32 9.19
C LYS A 265 6.79 5.28 10.58
N ARG A 266 6.08 5.73 11.62
CA ARG A 266 6.53 5.57 13.02
C ARG A 266 6.46 4.12 13.48
N MET A 267 5.41 3.37 13.10
CA MET A 267 5.23 1.97 13.52
C MET A 267 6.10 1.00 12.74
N PHE A 268 6.20 1.16 11.43
CA PHE A 268 6.82 0.17 10.54
C PHE A 268 8.13 0.63 9.91
N GLY A 269 8.54 1.88 10.16
CA GLY A 269 9.74 2.47 9.58
C GLY A 269 9.52 3.07 8.19
N TRP A 270 10.56 3.73 7.69
CA TRP A 270 10.55 4.47 6.42
C TRP A 270 11.01 3.62 5.24
N GLY A 271 11.48 2.40 5.48
CA GLY A 271 12.14 1.58 4.50
C GLY A 271 11.53 0.20 4.33
N ILE A 272 11.51 -0.28 3.08
CA ILE A 272 11.07 -1.63 2.72
C ILE A 272 12.31 -2.49 2.43
N ALA A 273 12.46 -3.59 3.17
CA ALA A 273 13.61 -4.50 3.09
C ALA A 273 13.41 -5.61 2.03
N GLN A 274 12.60 -5.39 1.01
CA GLN A 274 12.39 -6.30 -0.11
C GLN A 274 13.05 -5.75 -1.38
N LYS A 275 13.39 -6.64 -2.33
CA LYS A 275 14.10 -6.25 -3.57
C LYS A 275 13.24 -6.35 -4.83
N ARG A 276 12.34 -7.32 -4.89
CA ARG A 276 11.46 -7.57 -6.02
C ARG A 276 10.18 -6.77 -5.87
N GLU A 277 9.64 -6.26 -6.96
CA GLU A 277 8.44 -5.41 -6.97
C GLU A 277 7.24 -6.12 -6.34
N ASP A 278 6.97 -7.38 -6.72
CA ASP A 278 5.90 -8.20 -6.16
C ASP A 278 6.00 -8.38 -4.63
N ARG A 279 7.22 -8.49 -4.11
CA ARG A 279 7.47 -8.61 -2.67
C ARG A 279 7.40 -7.28 -1.94
N ILE A 280 7.74 -6.18 -2.63
CA ILE A 280 7.56 -4.82 -2.12
C ILE A 280 6.08 -4.53 -1.97
N ASP A 281 5.27 -4.89 -2.98
CA ASP A 281 3.81 -4.77 -2.96
C ASP A 281 3.22 -5.57 -1.78
N GLY A 282 3.62 -6.82 -1.61
CA GLY A 282 3.20 -7.65 -0.46
C GLY A 282 3.57 -7.06 0.90
N ALA A 283 4.78 -6.48 1.03
CA ALA A 283 5.20 -5.83 2.27
C ALA A 283 4.38 -4.57 2.58
N LEU A 284 4.11 -3.73 1.59
CA LEU A 284 3.28 -2.54 1.73
C LEU A 284 1.81 -2.90 2.00
N PHE A 285 1.34 -4.01 1.42
CA PHE A 285 0.02 -4.55 1.73
C PHE A 285 -0.11 -4.94 3.20
N CYS A 286 0.87 -5.66 3.74
CA CYS A 286 0.88 -6.03 5.17
C CYS A 286 0.94 -4.80 6.10
N ILE A 287 1.62 -3.72 5.72
CA ILE A 287 1.63 -2.46 6.50
C ILE A 287 0.22 -1.89 6.60
N GLY A 288 -0.51 -1.81 5.49
CA GLY A 288 -1.89 -1.34 5.49
C GLY A 288 -2.83 -2.22 6.34
N LEU A 289 -2.65 -3.54 6.29
CA LEU A 289 -3.41 -4.48 7.14
C LEU A 289 -3.13 -4.27 8.62
N TRP A 290 -1.86 -4.15 9.01
CA TRP A 290 -1.51 -3.90 10.42
C TRP A 290 -2.07 -2.57 10.91
N TYR A 291 -2.01 -1.53 10.09
CA TYR A 291 -2.63 -0.26 10.42
C TYR A 291 -4.13 -0.46 10.74
N ASN A 292 -4.86 -1.14 9.86
CA ASN A 292 -6.28 -1.41 10.06
C ASN A 292 -6.56 -2.29 11.28
N LEU A 293 -5.71 -3.29 11.55
CA LEU A 293 -5.83 -4.12 12.74
C LEU A 293 -5.72 -3.32 14.04
N PHE A 294 -4.82 -2.32 14.08
CA PHE A 294 -4.70 -1.45 15.25
C PHE A 294 -5.88 -0.49 15.42
N TYR A 295 -6.56 -0.11 14.32
CA TYR A 295 -7.73 0.77 14.33
C TYR A 295 -9.06 0.02 14.38
N LEU A 296 -9.05 -1.31 14.36
CA LEU A 296 -10.26 -2.12 14.46
C LEU A 296 -10.96 -1.89 15.81
N ASN A 297 -10.20 -1.96 16.90
CA ASN A 297 -10.63 -1.69 18.28
C ASN A 297 -9.60 -0.77 18.95
N PRO A 298 -9.76 0.55 18.81
CA PRO A 298 -8.81 1.54 19.35
C PRO A 298 -8.82 1.59 20.88
#